data_df6ac0dbc6456f9f6a1c141bd0474d2a
#
_entry.id   df6ac0dbc6456f9f6a1c141bd0474d2a
#
_cell.length_a   1.000
_cell.length_b   1.000
_cell.length_c   1.000
_cell.angle_alpha   90.00
_cell.angle_beta   90.00
_cell.angle_gamma   90.00
#
_symmetry.space_group_name_H-M   'P 1'
#
loop_
_entity.id
_entity.type
_entity.pdbx_description
1 polymer ?
#
loop_
_entity_poly.entity_id
_entity_poly.type
_entity_poly.pdbx_seq_one_letter_code
_entity_poly.pdbx_strand_id
1 'polypeptide(L)'
;MCADAAGDGLRVNLPLRGLEVASSSVQTMLADAAHQFALAEMRPAGAALDRLPADAVIAAGSLFWVVQRKFAGFGISPTTLRNLPAEEGAELQSILFEELGWGDAGLAISLGAGMLPTTVALLLGRPEFARRWEGKGLGAWGITEPDHGTDMLDPTHQISDSGHARGRPNCVATVTDGQLCINGQKSAWVSNGPVATHCILFCAYGNGPGSGNCVVYVPLDAPGISRGAPLDKLGQRALPQGEIFFDNVRIPLDCLACPPEEYSRAVYLTLTHANAGMGAVFVGVARAAYEHALAYAHERKQDGVPIIGHQNVRYRLFHMFRKIECARALNRRVMRYNAVNEQQPALQGSIASKITSTQTAFEVASDALQIFGGAGLAREYPMEKLLRDARASLIEDGCNEVLAIKGGSYLFDPARLGK
;
A
#
# COMPACT_ATOMS: atom_id res chain seq x y z
N MET A 1 -1.16 -19.29 -43.97
CA MET A 1 -0.72 -20.64 -43.52
C MET A 1 0.62 -20.43 -42.83
N CYS A 2 0.62 -20.05 -41.54
CA CYS A 2 1.82 -20.18 -40.74
C CYS A 2 1.85 -21.64 -40.28
N ALA A 3 2.86 -22.35 -40.77
CA ALA A 3 3.12 -23.73 -40.42
C ALA A 3 3.22 -23.83 -38.89
N ASP A 4 2.50 -24.79 -38.34
CA ASP A 4 2.72 -25.35 -37.03
C ASP A 4 4.20 -25.74 -36.90
N ALA A 5 4.99 -24.90 -36.27
CA ALA A 5 6.22 -25.32 -35.65
C ALA A 5 5.82 -26.13 -34.42
N ALA A 6 5.36 -27.36 -34.66
CA ALA A 6 5.31 -28.42 -33.65
C ALA A 6 6.75 -28.81 -33.37
N GLY A 7 7.48 -27.91 -32.76
CA GLY A 7 8.74 -28.19 -32.11
C GLY A 7 8.43 -28.68 -30.71
N ASP A 8 8.92 -29.86 -30.42
CA ASP A 8 9.12 -30.48 -29.12
C ASP A 8 8.24 -30.00 -27.98
N GLY A 9 7.45 -30.89 -27.42
CA GLY A 9 6.42 -30.76 -26.42
C GLY A 9 6.75 -30.10 -25.05
N LEU A 10 7.68 -29.18 -25.00
CA LEU A 10 7.93 -28.26 -23.90
C LEU A 10 6.94 -27.10 -24.00
N ARG A 11 5.69 -27.34 -23.64
CA ARG A 11 4.80 -26.25 -23.24
C ARG A 11 5.31 -25.68 -21.91
N VAL A 12 6.19 -24.67 -22.00
CA VAL A 12 6.56 -23.86 -20.83
C VAL A 12 5.33 -23.04 -20.46
N ASN A 13 4.47 -23.61 -19.64
CA ASN A 13 3.37 -22.89 -19.04
C ASN A 13 3.94 -22.05 -17.90
N LEU A 14 4.32 -20.80 -18.19
CA LEU A 14 4.64 -19.84 -17.14
C LEU A 14 3.32 -19.42 -16.51
N PRO A 15 3.04 -19.80 -15.25
CA PRO A 15 1.84 -19.34 -14.58
C PRO A 15 1.85 -17.82 -14.52
N LEU A 16 0.73 -17.16 -14.85
CA LEU A 16 0.60 -15.70 -14.77
C LEU A 16 0.92 -15.17 -13.37
N ARG A 17 0.80 -16.02 -12.35
CA ARG A 17 1.09 -15.70 -10.94
C ARG A 17 2.53 -15.95 -10.49
N GLY A 18 3.45 -16.16 -11.42
CA GLY A 18 4.86 -16.39 -11.16
C GLY A 18 5.24 -17.86 -10.95
N LEU A 19 6.54 -18.08 -10.67
CA LEU A 19 7.13 -19.39 -10.46
C LEU A 19 6.87 -19.84 -9.01
N GLU A 20 5.67 -20.31 -8.73
CA GLU A 20 5.30 -20.82 -7.42
C GLU A 20 5.43 -22.34 -7.36
N VAL A 21 6.10 -22.82 -6.32
CA VAL A 21 6.14 -24.25 -5.99
C VAL A 21 4.84 -24.61 -5.28
N ALA A 22 4.10 -25.56 -5.81
CA ALA A 22 2.87 -26.16 -5.29
C ALA A 22 2.13 -25.33 -4.21
N SER A 23 1.23 -24.45 -4.66
CA SER A 23 0.31 -23.74 -3.77
C SER A 23 -0.63 -24.72 -3.07
N SER A 24 -0.91 -24.50 -1.80
CA SER A 24 -1.98 -25.22 -1.11
C SER A 24 -3.34 -24.95 -1.77
N SER A 25 -4.32 -25.84 -1.55
CA SER A 25 -5.68 -25.60 -2.05
C SER A 25 -6.27 -24.26 -1.58
N VAL A 26 -5.98 -23.87 -0.34
CA VAL A 26 -6.42 -22.58 0.24
C VAL A 26 -5.79 -21.41 -0.50
N GLN A 27 -4.49 -21.44 -0.77
CA GLN A 27 -3.78 -20.40 -1.53
C GLN A 27 -4.34 -20.28 -2.94
N THR A 28 -4.60 -21.40 -3.63
CA THR A 28 -5.19 -21.41 -4.96
C THR A 28 -6.60 -20.82 -4.94
N MET A 29 -7.44 -21.25 -4.00
CA MET A 29 -8.81 -20.73 -3.86
C MET A 29 -8.82 -19.23 -3.59
N LEU A 30 -7.98 -18.74 -2.67
CA LEU A 30 -7.87 -17.31 -2.40
C LEU A 30 -7.39 -16.54 -3.62
N ALA A 31 -6.36 -17.03 -4.28
CA ALA A 31 -5.81 -16.38 -5.47
C ALA A 31 -6.87 -16.27 -6.59
N ASP A 32 -7.65 -17.34 -6.82
CA ASP A 32 -8.72 -17.34 -7.81
C ASP A 32 -9.86 -16.38 -7.42
N ALA A 33 -10.29 -16.42 -6.17
CA ALA A 33 -11.35 -15.53 -5.68
C ALA A 33 -10.91 -14.06 -5.73
N ALA A 34 -9.71 -13.74 -5.27
CA ALA A 34 -9.15 -12.37 -5.31
C ALA A 34 -8.97 -11.89 -6.75
N HIS A 35 -8.49 -12.75 -7.65
CA HIS A 35 -8.36 -12.43 -9.08
C HIS A 35 -9.71 -12.14 -9.72
N GLN A 36 -10.73 -12.97 -9.48
CA GLN A 36 -12.09 -12.74 -9.99
C GLN A 36 -12.68 -11.43 -9.46
N PHE A 37 -12.49 -11.14 -8.18
CA PHE A 37 -12.90 -9.86 -7.59
C PHE A 37 -12.17 -8.68 -8.24
N ALA A 38 -10.86 -8.78 -8.41
CA ALA A 38 -10.06 -7.75 -9.06
C ALA A 38 -10.50 -7.51 -10.53
N LEU A 39 -10.76 -8.59 -11.26
CA LEU A 39 -11.18 -8.53 -12.66
C LEU A 39 -12.61 -7.99 -12.82
N ALA A 40 -13.57 -8.54 -12.06
CA ALA A 40 -14.99 -8.24 -12.24
C ALA A 40 -15.43 -6.93 -11.57
N GLU A 41 -14.78 -6.55 -10.46
CA GLU A 41 -15.22 -5.42 -9.64
C GLU A 41 -14.22 -4.27 -9.65
N MET A 42 -12.93 -4.54 -9.36
CA MET A 42 -11.96 -3.45 -9.16
C MET A 42 -11.55 -2.78 -10.47
N ARG A 43 -11.20 -3.54 -11.51
CA ARG A 43 -10.79 -2.96 -12.81
C ARG A 43 -11.85 -2.05 -13.43
N PRO A 44 -13.12 -2.48 -13.61
CA PRO A 44 -14.14 -1.60 -14.15
C PRO A 44 -14.45 -0.40 -13.24
N ALA A 45 -14.48 -0.62 -11.92
CA ALA A 45 -14.69 0.46 -10.96
C ALA A 45 -13.53 1.46 -10.98
N GLY A 46 -12.27 1.00 -10.93
CA GLY A 46 -11.09 1.86 -10.97
C GLY A 46 -11.01 2.70 -12.25
N ALA A 47 -11.31 2.09 -13.40
CA ALA A 47 -11.35 2.81 -14.68
C ALA A 47 -12.45 3.89 -14.72
N ALA A 48 -13.62 3.61 -14.14
CA ALA A 48 -14.70 4.58 -14.06
C ALA A 48 -14.39 5.71 -13.06
N LEU A 49 -13.90 5.36 -11.86
CA LEU A 49 -13.56 6.32 -10.80
C LEU A 49 -12.41 7.25 -11.20
N ASP A 50 -11.44 6.77 -11.98
CA ASP A 50 -10.32 7.59 -12.48
C ASP A 50 -10.77 8.77 -13.34
N ARG A 51 -11.96 8.70 -13.91
CA ARG A 51 -12.54 9.74 -14.79
C ARG A 51 -13.42 10.75 -14.05
N LEU A 52 -13.72 10.49 -12.79
CA LEU A 52 -14.60 11.34 -12.00
C LEU A 52 -13.83 12.49 -11.33
N PRO A 53 -14.50 13.63 -11.03
CA PRO A 53 -14.03 14.57 -10.04
C PRO A 53 -13.82 13.89 -8.68
N ALA A 54 -12.88 14.39 -7.88
CA ALA A 54 -12.47 13.73 -6.65
C ALA A 54 -13.61 13.55 -5.62
N ASP A 55 -14.50 14.52 -5.50
CA ASP A 55 -15.71 14.48 -4.66
C ASP A 55 -16.72 13.44 -5.12
N ALA A 56 -16.88 13.25 -6.44
CA ALA A 56 -17.77 12.26 -7.01
C ALA A 56 -17.29 10.81 -6.74
N VAL A 57 -15.99 10.59 -6.53
CA VAL A 57 -15.45 9.28 -6.17
C VAL A 57 -16.07 8.75 -4.87
N ILE A 58 -16.31 9.61 -3.90
CA ILE A 58 -16.84 9.26 -2.57
C ILE A 58 -18.34 9.55 -2.40
N ALA A 59 -19.02 10.05 -3.45
CA ALA A 59 -20.44 10.32 -3.40
C ALA A 59 -21.25 9.07 -3.05
N ALA A 60 -22.40 9.26 -2.41
CA ALA A 60 -23.30 8.16 -2.07
C ALA A 60 -23.70 7.38 -3.34
N GLY A 61 -23.57 6.05 -3.30
CA GLY A 61 -23.85 5.18 -4.44
C GLY A 61 -22.69 5.01 -5.44
N SER A 62 -21.55 5.70 -5.24
CA SER A 62 -20.37 5.53 -6.06
C SER A 62 -19.87 4.09 -6.08
N LEU A 63 -19.20 3.68 -7.16
CA LEU A 63 -18.53 2.38 -7.29
C LEU A 63 -17.47 2.14 -6.22
N PHE A 64 -16.88 3.20 -5.65
CA PHE A 64 -15.98 3.11 -4.51
C PHE A 64 -16.63 2.31 -3.37
N TRP A 65 -17.85 2.68 -2.96
CA TRP A 65 -18.57 2.01 -1.88
C TRP A 65 -19.05 0.60 -2.25
N VAL A 66 -19.31 0.35 -3.54
CA VAL A 66 -19.65 -1.00 -4.00
C VAL A 66 -18.46 -1.93 -3.80
N VAL A 67 -17.26 -1.53 -4.20
CA VAL A 67 -16.03 -2.30 -4.03
C VAL A 67 -15.74 -2.55 -2.55
N GLN A 68 -15.84 -1.50 -1.70
CA GLN A 68 -15.61 -1.63 -0.25
C GLN A 68 -16.54 -2.67 0.39
N ARG A 69 -17.85 -2.64 0.07
CA ARG A 69 -18.82 -3.60 0.61
C ARG A 69 -18.58 -5.02 0.11
N LYS A 70 -18.25 -5.19 -1.18
CA LYS A 70 -17.98 -6.53 -1.73
C LYS A 70 -16.72 -7.13 -1.15
N PHE A 71 -15.67 -6.33 -0.95
CA PHE A 71 -14.45 -6.78 -0.30
C PHE A 71 -14.71 -7.23 1.15
N ALA A 72 -15.50 -6.50 1.90
CA ALA A 72 -15.87 -6.91 3.26
C ALA A 72 -16.54 -8.29 3.29
N GLY A 73 -17.24 -8.68 2.22
CA GLY A 73 -17.85 -9.99 2.06
C GLY A 73 -16.87 -11.17 1.89
N PHE A 74 -15.58 -10.90 1.60
CA PHE A 74 -14.55 -11.94 1.53
C PHE A 74 -14.25 -12.57 2.90
N GLY A 75 -14.56 -11.88 4.01
CA GLY A 75 -14.27 -12.36 5.36
C GLY A 75 -12.77 -12.40 5.68
N ILE A 76 -11.92 -11.78 4.85
CA ILE A 76 -10.49 -11.65 5.08
C ILE A 76 -10.24 -10.35 5.85
N SER A 77 -9.61 -10.50 7.01
CA SER A 77 -9.26 -9.38 7.87
C SER A 77 -7.87 -9.57 8.49
N PRO A 78 -7.26 -8.52 9.05
CA PRO A 78 -6.00 -8.66 9.78
C PRO A 78 -6.07 -9.71 10.88
N THR A 79 -7.20 -9.79 11.61
CA THR A 79 -7.38 -10.79 12.67
C THR A 79 -7.46 -12.21 12.10
N THR A 80 -8.20 -12.42 11.01
CA THR A 80 -8.31 -13.76 10.40
C THR A 80 -6.97 -14.23 9.84
N LEU A 81 -6.20 -13.35 9.18
CA LEU A 81 -4.86 -13.68 8.67
C LEU A 81 -3.87 -14.00 9.80
N ARG A 82 -3.94 -13.25 10.92
CA ARG A 82 -3.06 -13.46 12.07
C ARG A 82 -3.34 -14.76 12.82
N ASN A 83 -4.56 -15.28 12.75
CA ASN A 83 -4.91 -16.55 13.38
C ASN A 83 -4.42 -17.79 12.62
N LEU A 84 -3.86 -17.59 11.41
CA LEU A 84 -3.22 -18.65 10.64
C LEU A 84 -1.77 -18.87 11.08
N PRO A 85 -1.16 -20.02 10.72
CA PRO A 85 0.29 -20.16 10.82
C PRO A 85 0.99 -18.99 10.12
N ALA A 86 2.05 -18.44 10.74
CA ALA A 86 2.65 -17.17 10.31
C ALA A 86 3.05 -17.17 8.82
N GLU A 87 3.64 -18.25 8.33
CA GLU A 87 4.06 -18.38 6.92
C GLU A 87 2.84 -18.40 5.99
N GLU A 88 1.79 -19.14 6.35
CA GLU A 88 0.56 -19.23 5.57
C GLU A 88 -0.15 -17.88 5.50
N GLY A 89 -0.31 -17.19 6.63
CA GLY A 89 -0.89 -15.86 6.69
C GLY A 89 -0.14 -14.83 5.83
N ALA A 90 1.21 -14.89 5.85
CA ALA A 90 2.05 -14.01 5.03
C ALA A 90 1.90 -14.29 3.52
N GLU A 91 1.82 -15.57 3.12
CA GLU A 91 1.60 -15.94 1.73
C GLU A 91 0.23 -15.51 1.22
N LEU A 92 -0.83 -15.77 2.00
CA LEU A 92 -2.18 -15.35 1.65
C LEU A 92 -2.30 -13.83 1.55
N GLN A 93 -1.65 -13.10 2.46
CA GLN A 93 -1.60 -11.64 2.40
C GLN A 93 -0.85 -11.13 1.17
N SER A 94 0.28 -11.75 0.80
CA SER A 94 1.04 -11.39 -0.40
C SER A 94 0.22 -11.61 -1.67
N ILE A 95 -0.46 -12.75 -1.78
CA ILE A 95 -1.32 -13.10 -2.91
C ILE A 95 -2.48 -12.10 -3.00
N LEU A 96 -3.16 -11.85 -1.89
CA LEU A 96 -4.29 -10.92 -1.83
C LEU A 96 -3.89 -9.53 -2.32
N PHE A 97 -2.84 -8.94 -1.75
CA PHE A 97 -2.42 -7.58 -2.10
C PHE A 97 -1.90 -7.48 -3.54
N GLU A 98 -1.23 -8.52 -4.05
CA GLU A 98 -0.84 -8.57 -5.45
C GLU A 98 -2.05 -8.57 -6.38
N GLU A 99 -3.09 -9.39 -6.10
CA GLU A 99 -4.31 -9.42 -6.92
C GLU A 99 -5.12 -8.12 -6.81
N LEU A 100 -5.21 -7.52 -5.63
CA LEU A 100 -5.85 -6.21 -5.48
C LEU A 100 -5.11 -5.12 -6.28
N GLY A 101 -3.77 -5.10 -6.22
CA GLY A 101 -2.94 -4.17 -7.00
C GLY A 101 -3.07 -4.38 -8.51
N TRP A 102 -3.18 -5.62 -8.95
CA TRP A 102 -3.49 -5.98 -10.33
C TRP A 102 -4.86 -5.47 -10.77
N GLY A 103 -5.82 -5.42 -9.86
CA GLY A 103 -7.15 -4.87 -10.09
C GLY A 103 -7.14 -3.37 -10.28
N ASP A 104 -6.72 -2.63 -9.25
CA ASP A 104 -6.60 -1.17 -9.25
C ASP A 104 -5.76 -0.69 -8.06
N ALA A 105 -4.73 0.09 -8.32
CA ALA A 105 -3.80 0.57 -7.28
C ALA A 105 -4.51 1.43 -6.22
N GLY A 106 -5.34 2.39 -6.63
CA GLY A 106 -6.02 3.30 -5.71
C GLY A 106 -7.00 2.58 -4.79
N LEU A 107 -7.80 1.67 -5.32
CA LEU A 107 -8.72 0.84 -4.54
C LEU A 107 -7.96 -0.11 -3.63
N ALA A 108 -6.86 -0.73 -4.10
CA ALA A 108 -6.04 -1.62 -3.29
C ALA A 108 -5.44 -0.92 -2.06
N ILE A 109 -4.91 0.31 -2.26
CA ILE A 109 -4.37 1.12 -1.16
C ILE A 109 -5.49 1.56 -0.21
N SER A 110 -6.66 1.94 -0.73
CA SER A 110 -7.82 2.28 0.12
C SER A 110 -8.23 1.11 1.02
N LEU A 111 -8.30 -0.11 0.47
CA LEU A 111 -8.60 -1.33 1.23
C LEU A 111 -7.51 -1.62 2.27
N GLY A 112 -6.23 -1.54 1.88
CA GLY A 112 -5.09 -1.73 2.78
C GLY A 112 -5.04 -0.70 3.91
N ALA A 113 -5.20 0.58 3.61
CA ALA A 113 -5.28 1.66 4.60
C ALA A 113 -6.48 1.49 5.53
N GLY A 114 -7.60 0.97 5.00
CA GLY A 114 -8.78 0.64 5.78
C GLY A 114 -8.54 -0.43 6.85
N MET A 115 -7.67 -1.39 6.55
CA MET A 115 -7.28 -2.47 7.47
C MET A 115 -6.15 -2.08 8.42
N LEU A 116 -5.39 -1.03 8.12
CA LEU A 116 -4.17 -0.68 8.85
C LEU A 116 -4.38 -0.41 10.34
N PRO A 117 -5.44 0.31 10.80
CA PRO A 117 -5.66 0.50 12.24
C PRO A 117 -5.80 -0.83 12.99
N THR A 118 -6.54 -1.80 12.45
CA THR A 118 -6.65 -3.14 13.03
C THR A 118 -5.30 -3.85 13.06
N THR A 119 -4.56 -3.80 11.96
CA THR A 119 -3.22 -4.39 11.86
C THR A 119 -2.28 -3.82 12.92
N VAL A 120 -2.22 -2.50 13.05
CA VAL A 120 -1.33 -1.84 14.02
C VAL A 120 -1.77 -2.16 15.45
N ALA A 121 -3.09 -2.25 15.73
CA ALA A 121 -3.57 -2.69 17.03
C ALA A 121 -3.02 -4.07 17.41
N LEU A 122 -3.07 -5.01 16.47
CA LEU A 122 -2.54 -6.36 16.69
C LEU A 122 -1.01 -6.37 16.86
N LEU A 123 -0.29 -5.58 16.07
CA LEU A 123 1.18 -5.44 16.16
C LEU A 123 1.64 -4.83 17.50
N LEU A 124 0.85 -3.91 18.05
CA LEU A 124 1.11 -3.28 19.34
C LEU A 124 0.61 -4.10 20.54
N GLY A 125 0.03 -5.27 20.32
CA GLY A 125 -0.54 -6.08 21.40
C GLY A 125 -1.79 -5.46 22.03
N ARG A 126 -2.55 -4.68 21.27
CA ARG A 126 -3.79 -3.99 21.71
C ARG A 126 -5.03 -4.55 20.98
N PRO A 127 -5.35 -5.85 21.17
CA PRO A 127 -6.45 -6.51 20.44
C PRO A 127 -7.84 -5.93 20.75
N GLU A 128 -8.01 -5.17 21.81
CA GLU A 128 -9.25 -4.46 22.14
C GLU A 128 -9.64 -3.44 21.06
N PHE A 129 -8.67 -2.76 20.43
CA PHE A 129 -8.96 -1.87 19.30
C PHE A 129 -9.33 -2.64 18.03
N ALA A 130 -8.68 -3.78 17.76
CA ALA A 130 -9.09 -4.65 16.68
C ALA A 130 -10.56 -5.09 16.84
N ARG A 131 -10.95 -5.60 18.01
CA ARG A 131 -12.34 -5.99 18.30
C ARG A 131 -13.33 -4.81 18.20
N ARG A 132 -12.87 -3.60 18.53
CA ARG A 132 -13.72 -2.40 18.48
C ARG A 132 -14.00 -1.93 17.07
N TRP A 133 -13.02 -2.00 16.15
CA TRP A 133 -13.06 -1.31 14.87
C TRP A 133 -13.10 -2.22 13.64
N GLU A 134 -12.60 -3.44 13.72
CA GLU A 134 -12.59 -4.37 12.59
C GLU A 134 -14.00 -4.63 12.06
N GLY A 135 -14.18 -4.45 10.75
CA GLY A 135 -15.47 -4.60 10.08
C GLY A 135 -16.51 -3.51 10.36
N LYS A 136 -16.17 -2.46 11.12
CA LYS A 136 -17.08 -1.37 11.50
C LYS A 136 -16.84 -0.08 10.73
N GLY A 137 -16.49 -0.19 9.48
CA GLY A 137 -16.24 0.94 8.60
C GLY A 137 -14.81 1.01 8.09
N LEU A 138 -14.44 2.15 7.55
CA LEU A 138 -13.17 2.36 6.88
C LEU A 138 -12.16 3.01 7.80
N GLY A 139 -10.97 2.44 7.91
CA GLY A 139 -9.88 3.01 8.69
C GLY A 139 -9.04 4.03 7.92
N ALA A 140 -8.29 4.85 8.66
CA ALA A 140 -7.27 5.76 8.13
C ALA A 140 -6.00 5.72 8.97
N TRP A 141 -4.88 6.10 8.35
CA TRP A 141 -3.59 6.31 9.01
C TRP A 141 -3.23 7.79 8.98
N GLY A 142 -3.34 8.46 10.11
CA GLY A 142 -3.02 9.88 10.26
C GLY A 142 -1.60 10.05 10.81
N ILE A 143 -0.62 10.26 9.95
CA ILE A 143 0.77 10.49 10.36
C ILE A 143 1.32 11.80 9.82
N THR A 144 1.26 12.07 8.51
CA THR A 144 1.81 13.27 7.89
C THR A 144 1.04 14.53 8.26
N GLU A 145 1.74 15.67 8.35
CA GLU A 145 1.22 16.99 8.64
C GLU A 145 1.64 17.98 7.56
N PRO A 146 1.09 19.20 7.49
CA PRO A 146 1.51 20.20 6.48
C PRO A 146 3.02 20.45 6.47
N ASP A 147 3.67 20.49 7.63
CA ASP A 147 5.10 20.78 7.80
C ASP A 147 5.93 19.51 8.06
N HIS A 148 5.31 18.34 8.10
CA HIS A 148 5.96 17.07 8.42
C HIS A 148 5.51 15.94 7.48
N GLY A 149 6.45 15.41 6.71
CA GLY A 149 6.23 14.31 5.75
C GLY A 149 6.93 13.02 6.18
N THR A 150 7.92 12.58 5.39
CA THR A 150 8.67 11.34 5.64
C THR A 150 9.50 11.39 6.95
N ASP A 151 9.84 12.57 7.47
CA ASP A 151 10.48 12.77 8.78
C ASP A 151 9.65 12.15 9.92
N MET A 152 8.31 12.12 9.81
CA MET A 152 7.44 11.45 10.78
C MET A 152 7.67 9.93 10.87
N LEU A 153 8.28 9.33 9.84
CA LEU A 153 8.66 7.91 9.82
C LEU A 153 10.03 7.65 10.46
N ASP A 154 10.69 8.69 10.96
CA ASP A 154 12.05 8.62 11.51
C ASP A 154 12.18 9.20 12.92
N PRO A 155 11.48 8.64 13.92
CA PRO A 155 11.50 9.17 15.28
C PRO A 155 12.89 9.11 15.95
N THR A 156 13.81 8.32 15.41
CA THR A 156 15.19 8.20 15.89
C THR A 156 16.18 9.09 15.13
N HIS A 157 15.67 9.88 14.19
CA HIS A 157 16.45 10.88 13.45
C HIS A 157 17.65 10.36 12.67
N GLN A 158 17.48 9.22 12.00
CA GLN A 158 18.52 8.58 11.18
C GLN A 158 18.61 9.14 9.75
N ILE A 159 17.56 9.83 9.28
CA ILE A 159 17.46 10.30 7.89
C ILE A 159 18.18 11.62 7.69
N SER A 160 18.16 12.51 8.68
CA SER A 160 18.74 13.85 8.53
C SER A 160 19.41 14.30 9.82
N ASP A 161 20.65 14.65 9.73
CA ASP A 161 21.40 15.42 10.73
C ASP A 161 21.75 16.78 10.13
N SER A 162 20.74 17.66 10.07
CA SER A 162 20.91 18.99 9.48
C SER A 162 21.59 19.99 10.41
N GLY A 163 21.85 19.60 11.65
CA GLY A 163 22.36 20.52 12.69
C GLY A 163 21.35 21.59 13.14
N HIS A 164 20.15 21.60 12.56
CA HIS A 164 19.08 22.53 12.94
C HIS A 164 18.15 21.93 14.01
N ALA A 165 17.55 22.80 14.82
CA ALA A 165 16.48 22.39 15.74
C ALA A 165 15.33 21.78 14.93
N ARG A 166 14.91 20.58 15.31
CA ARG A 166 13.82 19.87 14.61
C ARG A 166 12.48 20.36 15.09
N GLY A 167 11.55 20.51 14.16
CA GLY A 167 10.17 20.81 14.46
C GLY A 167 9.51 19.68 15.26
N ARG A 168 8.53 20.04 16.07
CA ARG A 168 7.64 19.11 16.74
C ARG A 168 6.35 19.01 15.92
N PRO A 169 5.71 17.83 15.83
CA PRO A 169 4.40 17.72 15.19
C PRO A 169 3.39 18.71 15.75
N ASN A 170 2.62 19.34 14.86
CA ASN A 170 1.62 20.34 15.23
C ASN A 170 0.31 19.73 15.75
N CYS A 171 0.02 18.47 15.35
CA CYS A 171 -1.09 17.71 15.92
C CYS A 171 -0.65 17.14 17.28
N VAL A 172 -1.31 17.56 18.35
CA VAL A 172 -0.90 17.28 19.73
C VAL A 172 -2.05 16.67 20.51
N ALA A 173 -1.77 15.58 21.22
CA ALA A 173 -2.63 15.00 22.24
C ALA A 173 -2.12 15.39 23.63
N THR A 174 -2.99 15.92 24.47
CA THR A 174 -2.71 16.26 25.88
C THR A 174 -3.70 15.55 26.79
N VAL A 175 -3.32 15.30 28.02
CA VAL A 175 -4.26 14.80 29.04
C VAL A 175 -4.85 15.99 29.80
N THR A 176 -6.17 16.14 29.77
CA THR A 176 -6.91 17.19 30.45
C THR A 176 -8.16 16.57 31.07
N ASP A 177 -8.37 16.76 32.35
CA ASP A 177 -9.53 16.26 33.11
C ASP A 177 -9.73 14.73 32.96
N GLY A 178 -8.63 13.96 32.89
CA GLY A 178 -8.67 12.50 32.75
C GLY A 178 -9.04 11.98 31.33
N GLN A 179 -9.08 12.87 30.36
CA GLN A 179 -9.34 12.57 28.96
C GLN A 179 -8.16 12.99 28.07
N LEU A 180 -8.06 12.38 26.88
CA LEU A 180 -7.22 12.91 25.81
C LEU A 180 -7.93 14.07 25.12
N CYS A 181 -7.22 15.18 25.01
CA CYS A 181 -7.63 16.35 24.23
C CYS A 181 -6.68 16.50 23.05
N ILE A 182 -7.21 16.44 21.81
CA ILE A 182 -6.42 16.46 20.57
C ILE A 182 -6.70 17.77 19.83
N ASN A 183 -5.62 18.47 19.44
CA ASN A 183 -5.65 19.68 18.63
C ASN A 183 -4.66 19.60 17.49
N GLY A 184 -4.98 20.20 16.34
CA GLY A 184 -4.13 20.28 15.16
C GLY A 184 -4.75 19.64 13.93
N GLN A 185 -3.91 19.23 12.99
CA GLN A 185 -4.40 18.64 11.75
C GLN A 185 -3.44 17.60 11.18
N LYS A 186 -3.97 16.70 10.36
CA LYS A 186 -3.21 15.85 9.46
C LYS A 186 -3.34 16.35 8.03
N SER A 187 -2.27 16.16 7.24
CA SER A 187 -2.17 16.69 5.88
C SER A 187 -3.21 16.08 4.94
N ALA A 188 -3.33 16.68 3.77
CA ALA A 188 -4.22 16.24 2.70
C ALA A 188 -3.94 14.83 2.16
N TRP A 189 -2.83 14.19 2.55
CA TRP A 189 -2.40 12.87 2.07
C TRP A 189 -2.87 11.69 2.93
N VAL A 190 -3.78 11.94 3.87
CA VAL A 190 -4.35 10.83 4.67
C VAL A 190 -5.26 9.98 3.80
N SER A 191 -4.83 8.74 3.52
CA SER A 191 -5.62 7.76 2.79
C SER A 191 -6.92 7.46 3.53
N ASN A 192 -8.05 7.49 2.81
CA ASN A 192 -9.42 7.44 3.33
C ASN A 192 -9.83 8.61 4.23
N GLY A 193 -8.99 9.61 4.47
CA GLY A 193 -9.26 10.72 5.38
C GLY A 193 -10.65 11.34 5.23
N PRO A 194 -11.12 11.66 4.00
CA PRO A 194 -12.44 12.24 3.79
C PRO A 194 -13.62 11.36 4.23
N VAL A 195 -13.44 10.03 4.32
CA VAL A 195 -14.53 9.06 4.48
C VAL A 195 -14.34 8.06 5.62
N ALA A 196 -13.16 8.01 6.23
CA ALA A 196 -12.85 7.06 7.28
C ALA A 196 -13.77 7.25 8.51
N THR A 197 -14.09 6.15 9.19
CA THR A 197 -14.88 6.14 10.43
C THR A 197 -14.01 6.20 11.68
N HIS A 198 -12.77 5.78 11.56
CA HIS A 198 -11.76 5.78 12.63
C HIS A 198 -10.37 5.97 12.06
N CYS A 199 -9.46 6.47 12.90
CA CYS A 199 -8.09 6.74 12.51
C CYS A 199 -7.13 6.23 13.58
N ILE A 200 -6.03 5.62 13.12
CA ILE A 200 -4.84 5.48 13.94
C ILE A 200 -3.99 6.74 13.75
N LEU A 201 -3.90 7.54 14.80
CA LEU A 201 -3.28 8.86 14.80
C LEU A 201 -1.91 8.81 15.46
N PHE A 202 -0.87 9.18 14.72
CA PHE A 202 0.49 9.37 15.18
C PHE A 202 0.70 10.88 15.39
N CYS A 203 0.87 11.33 16.62
CA CYS A 203 0.92 12.76 16.93
C CYS A 203 1.88 13.05 18.09
N ALA A 204 2.13 14.33 18.37
CA ALA A 204 2.86 14.74 19.56
C ALA A 204 2.03 14.48 20.83
N TYR A 205 2.70 14.27 21.96
CA TYR A 205 2.08 14.01 23.26
C TYR A 205 2.59 14.98 24.32
N GLY A 206 1.66 15.58 25.07
CA GLY A 206 1.99 16.49 26.17
C GLY A 206 2.64 17.80 25.74
N ASN A 207 2.83 18.73 26.66
CA ASN A 207 3.44 20.06 26.44
C ASN A 207 4.58 20.40 27.41
N GLY A 208 5.09 19.44 28.20
CA GLY A 208 6.07 19.65 29.24
C GLY A 208 7.15 18.57 29.32
N PRO A 209 7.87 18.47 30.43
CA PRO A 209 8.81 17.39 30.70
C PRO A 209 8.13 16.04 30.52
N GLY A 210 8.76 15.12 29.75
CA GLY A 210 8.17 13.84 29.34
C GLY A 210 7.29 13.94 28.10
N SER A 211 7.23 15.10 27.44
CA SER A 211 6.61 15.22 26.12
C SER A 211 7.37 14.39 25.09
N GLY A 212 6.64 13.78 24.18
CA GLY A 212 7.17 12.95 23.10
C GLY A 212 6.15 12.86 21.98
N ASN A 213 6.07 11.69 21.35
CA ASN A 213 5.02 11.36 20.40
C ASN A 213 4.25 10.14 20.89
N CYS A 214 3.01 9.98 20.45
CA CYS A 214 2.16 8.86 20.84
C CYS A 214 1.34 8.33 19.65
N VAL A 215 0.69 7.21 19.88
CA VAL A 215 -0.31 6.66 18.94
C VAL A 215 -1.66 6.62 19.64
N VAL A 216 -2.67 7.20 19.01
CA VAL A 216 -4.03 7.29 19.52
C VAL A 216 -5.02 6.67 18.54
N TYR A 217 -5.97 5.92 19.03
CA TYR A 217 -7.11 5.45 18.26
C TYR A 217 -8.27 6.42 18.35
N VAL A 218 -8.57 7.10 17.25
CA VAL A 218 -9.55 8.20 17.24
C VAL A 218 -10.79 7.78 16.46
N PRO A 219 -11.99 7.76 17.11
CA PRO A 219 -13.26 7.69 16.39
C PRO A 219 -13.48 9.03 15.66
N LEU A 220 -13.69 8.98 14.34
CA LEU A 220 -13.77 10.18 13.52
C LEU A 220 -15.18 10.81 13.46
N ASP A 221 -16.09 10.34 14.27
CA ASP A 221 -17.40 10.94 14.57
C ASP A 221 -17.41 11.76 15.89
N ALA A 222 -16.27 11.84 16.57
CA ALA A 222 -16.14 12.62 17.82
C ALA A 222 -16.33 14.12 17.53
N PRO A 223 -16.98 14.87 18.47
CA PRO A 223 -17.12 16.33 18.37
C PRO A 223 -15.75 17.02 18.21
N GLY A 224 -15.69 18.06 17.37
CA GLY A 224 -14.46 18.80 17.09
C GLY A 224 -13.64 18.25 15.92
N ILE A 225 -14.09 17.18 15.26
CA ILE A 225 -13.44 16.65 14.06
C ILE A 225 -14.13 17.20 12.81
N SER A 226 -13.31 17.70 11.89
CA SER A 226 -13.73 18.04 10.52
C SER A 226 -12.77 17.48 9.49
N ARG A 227 -13.18 17.45 8.23
CA ARG A 227 -12.45 16.80 7.14
C ARG A 227 -12.32 17.70 5.94
N GLY A 228 -11.17 17.66 5.28
CA GLY A 228 -10.96 18.29 4.01
C GLY A 228 -11.66 17.55 2.86
N ALA A 229 -11.79 18.25 1.74
CA ALA A 229 -12.26 17.65 0.50
C ALA A 229 -11.23 16.65 -0.04
N PRO A 230 -11.66 15.61 -0.79
CA PRO A 230 -10.73 14.70 -1.43
C PRO A 230 -9.90 15.41 -2.49
N LEU A 231 -8.60 15.08 -2.53
CA LEU A 231 -7.65 15.66 -3.47
C LEU A 231 -7.89 15.21 -4.91
N ASP A 232 -7.79 16.14 -5.85
CA ASP A 232 -7.65 15.85 -7.28
C ASP A 232 -6.18 15.57 -7.59
N LYS A 233 -5.86 14.33 -7.98
CA LYS A 233 -4.48 13.81 -8.07
C LYS A 233 -4.13 13.36 -9.47
N LEU A 234 -2.83 13.23 -9.73
CA LEU A 234 -2.30 12.67 -10.97
C LEU A 234 -2.75 11.22 -11.19
N GLY A 235 -2.57 10.35 -10.21
CA GLY A 235 -2.87 8.92 -10.25
C GLY A 235 -3.55 8.43 -8.98
N GLN A 236 -3.89 7.12 -8.95
CA GLN A 236 -4.59 6.49 -7.82
C GLN A 236 -5.86 7.28 -7.44
N ARG A 237 -6.58 7.77 -8.45
CA ARG A 237 -7.71 8.67 -8.26
C ARG A 237 -8.90 8.02 -7.55
N ALA A 238 -8.95 6.68 -7.54
CA ALA A 238 -9.93 5.90 -6.77
C ALA A 238 -9.60 5.81 -5.26
N LEU A 239 -8.44 6.32 -4.82
CA LEU A 239 -8.07 6.45 -3.41
C LEU A 239 -8.46 7.85 -2.92
N PRO A 240 -9.49 8.02 -2.07
CA PRO A 240 -9.79 9.33 -1.49
C PRO A 240 -8.74 9.69 -0.44
N GLN A 241 -8.07 10.83 -0.60
CA GLN A 241 -7.11 11.39 0.35
C GLN A 241 -7.53 12.83 0.67
N GLY A 242 -7.41 13.23 1.95
CA GLY A 242 -7.78 14.56 2.41
C GLY A 242 -7.38 14.77 3.87
N GLU A 243 -7.43 16.03 4.30
CA GLU A 243 -7.08 16.46 5.65
C GLU A 243 -8.07 15.90 6.69
N ILE A 244 -7.57 15.80 7.92
CA ILE A 244 -8.38 15.62 9.13
C ILE A 244 -7.96 16.69 10.12
N PHE A 245 -8.94 17.48 10.58
CA PHE A 245 -8.75 18.57 11.54
C PHE A 245 -9.30 18.15 12.90
N PHE A 246 -8.58 18.52 13.94
CA PHE A 246 -8.91 18.27 15.35
C PHE A 246 -8.96 19.60 16.08
N ASP A 247 -10.13 19.96 16.60
CA ASP A 247 -10.36 21.16 17.39
C ASP A 247 -10.93 20.76 18.76
N ASN A 248 -10.06 20.76 19.77
CA ASN A 248 -10.41 20.39 21.14
C ASN A 248 -11.17 19.04 21.24
N VAL A 249 -10.74 18.05 20.46
CA VAL A 249 -11.37 16.72 20.40
C VAL A 249 -11.09 15.97 21.68
N ARG A 250 -12.14 15.67 22.45
CA ARG A 250 -12.05 14.95 23.72
C ARG A 250 -12.49 13.51 23.57
N ILE A 251 -11.59 12.59 23.90
CA ILE A 251 -11.84 11.14 23.86
C ILE A 251 -11.30 10.47 25.12
N PRO A 252 -11.79 9.27 25.47
CA PRO A 252 -11.31 8.54 26.65
C PRO A 252 -9.80 8.29 26.62
N LEU A 253 -9.16 8.28 27.77
CA LEU A 253 -7.72 8.04 27.91
C LEU A 253 -7.32 6.64 27.44
N ASP A 254 -8.22 5.66 27.49
CA ASP A 254 -7.99 4.30 27.00
C ASP A 254 -7.81 4.22 25.47
N CYS A 255 -8.11 5.32 24.76
CA CYS A 255 -7.78 5.45 23.33
C CYS A 255 -6.28 5.68 23.06
N LEU A 256 -5.46 5.95 24.10
CA LEU A 256 -3.99 5.98 23.97
C LEU A 256 -3.47 4.55 23.77
N ALA A 257 -3.12 4.23 22.52
CA ALA A 257 -2.65 2.89 22.17
C ALA A 257 -1.16 2.69 22.44
N CYS A 258 -0.36 3.74 22.29
CA CYS A 258 1.08 3.69 22.47
C CYS A 258 1.58 4.98 23.12
N PRO A 259 2.15 4.90 24.34
CA PRO A 259 2.75 6.04 25.01
C PRO A 259 4.11 6.41 24.39
N PRO A 260 4.71 7.56 24.79
CA PRO A 260 5.95 8.05 24.18
C PRO A 260 7.12 7.07 24.21
N GLU A 261 7.25 6.27 25.24
CA GLU A 261 8.35 5.32 25.43
C GLU A 261 8.38 4.22 24.37
N GLU A 262 7.22 3.87 23.81
CA GLU A 262 7.06 2.81 22.82
C GLU A 262 6.87 3.36 21.38
N TYR A 263 6.81 4.68 21.22
CA TYR A 263 6.47 5.30 19.92
C TYR A 263 7.40 4.90 18.77
N SER A 264 8.71 4.88 19.03
CA SER A 264 9.70 4.47 17.99
C SER A 264 9.46 3.03 17.51
N ARG A 265 9.07 2.14 18.42
CA ARG A 265 8.68 0.76 18.09
C ARG A 265 7.40 0.73 17.28
N ALA A 266 6.41 1.54 17.64
CA ALA A 266 5.15 1.63 16.91
C ALA A 266 5.37 2.08 15.45
N VAL A 267 6.18 3.12 15.24
CA VAL A 267 6.57 3.56 13.88
C VAL A 267 7.31 2.47 13.14
N TYR A 268 8.28 1.80 13.79
CA TYR A 268 9.05 0.71 13.19
C TYR A 268 8.15 -0.42 12.68
N LEU A 269 7.24 -0.91 13.51
CA LEU A 269 6.34 -2.01 13.17
C LEU A 269 5.34 -1.61 12.08
N THR A 270 4.76 -0.43 12.20
CA THR A 270 3.78 0.09 11.23
C THR A 270 4.44 0.26 9.85
N LEU A 271 5.61 0.90 9.81
CA LEU A 271 6.33 1.12 8.56
C LEU A 271 6.80 -0.20 7.93
N THR A 272 7.24 -1.16 8.74
CA THR A 272 7.63 -2.50 8.26
C THR A 272 6.47 -3.18 7.55
N HIS A 273 5.28 -3.14 8.15
CA HIS A 273 4.09 -3.75 7.58
C HIS A 273 3.59 -3.00 6.34
N ALA A 274 3.47 -1.67 6.42
CA ALA A 274 3.00 -0.84 5.32
C ALA A 274 3.90 -0.98 4.08
N ASN A 275 5.23 -0.90 4.24
CA ASN A 275 6.16 -1.03 3.12
C ASN A 275 6.12 -2.43 2.48
N ALA A 276 5.99 -3.51 3.27
CA ALA A 276 5.85 -4.87 2.73
C ALA A 276 4.54 -5.02 1.94
N GLY A 277 3.43 -4.48 2.45
CA GLY A 277 2.13 -4.48 1.77
C GLY A 277 2.15 -3.67 0.47
N MET A 278 2.74 -2.46 0.49
CA MET A 278 2.93 -1.66 -0.72
C MET A 278 3.77 -2.41 -1.77
N GLY A 279 4.80 -3.14 -1.34
CA GLY A 279 5.58 -3.99 -2.23
C GLY A 279 4.71 -5.00 -2.98
N ALA A 280 3.78 -5.68 -2.30
CA ALA A 280 2.88 -6.66 -2.92
C ALA A 280 1.89 -5.99 -3.89
N VAL A 281 1.26 -4.87 -3.50
CA VAL A 281 0.32 -4.11 -4.36
C VAL A 281 1.01 -3.73 -5.67
N PHE A 282 2.24 -3.20 -5.61
CA PHE A 282 2.91 -2.72 -6.83
C PHE A 282 3.56 -3.82 -7.67
N VAL A 283 3.81 -5.01 -7.15
CA VAL A 283 4.02 -6.21 -7.98
C VAL A 283 2.78 -6.48 -8.84
N GLY A 284 1.58 -6.36 -8.26
CA GLY A 284 0.31 -6.52 -8.98
C GLY A 284 0.12 -5.49 -10.08
N VAL A 285 0.41 -4.20 -9.81
CA VAL A 285 0.36 -3.13 -10.83
C VAL A 285 1.33 -3.41 -11.99
N ALA A 286 2.57 -3.81 -11.68
CA ALA A 286 3.55 -4.18 -12.70
C ALA A 286 3.07 -5.36 -13.56
N ARG A 287 2.50 -6.39 -12.93
CA ARG A 287 1.92 -7.55 -13.62
C ARG A 287 0.78 -7.13 -14.54
N ALA A 288 -0.14 -6.27 -14.09
CA ALA A 288 -1.23 -5.75 -14.91
C ALA A 288 -0.72 -5.04 -16.17
N ALA A 289 0.28 -4.17 -16.03
CA ALA A 289 0.88 -3.47 -17.15
C ALA A 289 1.55 -4.44 -18.14
N TYR A 290 2.28 -5.43 -17.65
CA TYR A 290 2.93 -6.46 -18.46
C TYR A 290 1.92 -7.30 -19.24
N GLU A 291 0.87 -7.80 -18.59
CA GLU A 291 -0.14 -8.65 -19.24
C GLU A 291 -0.88 -7.89 -20.35
N HIS A 292 -1.24 -6.63 -20.13
CA HIS A 292 -1.82 -5.79 -21.19
C HIS A 292 -0.85 -5.60 -22.36
N ALA A 293 0.43 -5.34 -22.09
CA ALA A 293 1.43 -5.17 -23.14
C ALA A 293 1.65 -6.48 -23.93
N LEU A 294 1.67 -7.62 -23.25
CA LEU A 294 1.82 -8.94 -23.87
C LEU A 294 0.62 -9.25 -24.78
N ALA A 295 -0.61 -9.07 -24.29
CA ALA A 295 -1.82 -9.27 -25.09
C ALA A 295 -1.83 -8.37 -26.32
N TYR A 296 -1.58 -7.07 -26.14
CA TYR A 296 -1.52 -6.10 -27.22
C TYR A 296 -0.44 -6.47 -28.25
N ALA A 297 0.71 -6.97 -27.83
CA ALA A 297 1.80 -7.36 -28.73
C ALA A 297 1.43 -8.55 -29.64
N HIS A 298 0.53 -9.42 -29.19
CA HIS A 298 -0.01 -10.53 -30.00
C HIS A 298 -1.05 -10.07 -31.02
N GLU A 299 -1.80 -9.00 -30.75
CA GLU A 299 -2.89 -8.51 -31.60
C GLU A 299 -2.45 -7.40 -32.56
N ARG A 300 -1.65 -6.43 -32.08
CA ARG A 300 -1.20 -5.29 -32.87
C ARG A 300 -0.26 -5.71 -33.99
N LYS A 301 -0.55 -5.27 -35.20
CA LYS A 301 0.29 -5.54 -36.38
C LYS A 301 1.06 -4.28 -36.78
N GLN A 302 2.32 -4.47 -37.15
CA GLN A 302 3.17 -3.52 -37.87
C GLN A 302 3.94 -4.30 -38.93
N ASP A 303 4.13 -3.71 -40.09
CA ASP A 303 4.75 -4.37 -41.24
C ASP A 303 4.10 -5.71 -41.58
N GLY A 304 2.76 -5.79 -41.45
CA GLY A 304 1.94 -6.94 -41.78
C GLY A 304 1.95 -8.09 -40.77
N VAL A 305 2.76 -8.05 -39.71
CA VAL A 305 2.90 -9.12 -38.72
C VAL A 305 2.57 -8.59 -37.30
N PRO A 306 2.13 -9.46 -36.37
CA PRO A 306 2.01 -9.09 -34.95
C PRO A 306 3.34 -8.58 -34.41
N ILE A 307 3.29 -7.50 -33.62
CA ILE A 307 4.51 -6.85 -33.12
C ILE A 307 5.32 -7.73 -32.18
N ILE A 308 4.73 -8.77 -31.58
CA ILE A 308 5.45 -9.80 -30.80
C ILE A 308 6.53 -10.51 -31.67
N GLY A 309 6.40 -10.51 -32.99
CA GLY A 309 7.38 -11.04 -33.92
C GLY A 309 8.70 -10.26 -33.96
N HIS A 310 8.68 -8.98 -33.56
CA HIS A 310 9.87 -8.13 -33.59
C HIS A 310 10.77 -8.37 -32.37
N GLN A 311 12.09 -8.46 -32.60
CA GLN A 311 13.06 -8.77 -31.52
C GLN A 311 13.07 -7.77 -30.39
N ASN A 312 12.94 -6.47 -30.69
CA ASN A 312 12.94 -5.39 -29.68
C ASN A 312 11.71 -5.46 -28.76
N VAL A 313 10.55 -5.90 -29.26
CA VAL A 313 9.34 -6.11 -28.45
C VAL A 313 9.54 -7.29 -27.50
N ARG A 314 10.02 -8.44 -28.03
CA ARG A 314 10.33 -9.62 -27.20
C ARG A 314 11.39 -9.33 -26.14
N TYR A 315 12.43 -8.60 -26.48
CA TYR A 315 13.47 -8.16 -25.54
C TYR A 315 12.86 -7.33 -24.40
N ARG A 316 12.02 -6.35 -24.71
CA ARG A 316 11.35 -5.50 -23.72
C ARG A 316 10.42 -6.30 -22.81
N LEU A 317 9.56 -7.14 -23.38
CA LEU A 317 8.66 -8.02 -22.62
C LEU A 317 9.41 -8.96 -21.68
N PHE A 318 10.53 -9.54 -22.11
CA PHE A 318 11.35 -10.39 -21.23
C PHE A 318 11.93 -9.61 -20.05
N HIS A 319 12.40 -8.38 -20.29
CA HIS A 319 12.90 -7.54 -19.19
C HIS A 319 11.82 -7.10 -18.22
N MET A 320 10.60 -6.84 -18.70
CA MET A 320 9.43 -6.59 -17.84
C MET A 320 9.14 -7.80 -16.95
N PHE A 321 9.01 -8.99 -17.54
CA PHE A 321 8.83 -10.25 -16.83
C PHE A 321 9.89 -10.46 -15.74
N ARG A 322 11.17 -10.37 -16.12
CA ARG A 322 12.30 -10.55 -15.19
C ARG A 322 12.23 -9.60 -13.99
N LYS A 323 11.90 -8.33 -14.22
CA LYS A 323 11.78 -7.33 -13.13
C LYS A 323 10.65 -7.69 -12.18
N ILE A 324 9.50 -8.11 -12.70
CA ILE A 324 8.33 -8.52 -11.90
C ILE A 324 8.69 -9.72 -11.02
N GLU A 325 9.30 -10.76 -11.60
CA GLU A 325 9.67 -11.97 -10.84
C GLU A 325 10.69 -11.65 -9.73
N CYS A 326 11.67 -10.79 -10.00
CA CYS A 326 12.62 -10.35 -8.97
C CYS A 326 11.92 -9.60 -7.83
N ALA A 327 11.02 -8.67 -8.16
CA ALA A 327 10.28 -7.89 -7.17
C ALA A 327 9.34 -8.78 -6.34
N ARG A 328 8.62 -9.70 -6.99
CA ARG A 328 7.73 -10.67 -6.34
C ARG A 328 8.50 -11.58 -5.38
N ALA A 329 9.60 -12.18 -5.83
CA ALA A 329 10.41 -13.06 -5.00
C ALA A 329 10.95 -12.35 -3.76
N LEU A 330 11.44 -11.11 -3.91
CA LEU A 330 11.89 -10.30 -2.77
C LEU A 330 10.74 -9.98 -1.82
N ASN A 331 9.59 -9.53 -2.35
CA ASN A 331 8.44 -9.17 -1.52
C ASN A 331 7.94 -10.37 -0.68
N ARG A 332 7.72 -11.53 -1.30
CA ARG A 332 7.24 -12.73 -0.62
C ARG A 332 8.21 -13.21 0.45
N ARG A 333 9.51 -13.19 0.13
CA ARG A 333 10.55 -13.52 1.12
C ARG A 333 10.48 -12.59 2.33
N VAL A 334 10.34 -11.28 2.11
CA VAL A 334 10.28 -10.28 3.18
C VAL A 334 9.02 -10.45 4.02
N MET A 335 7.85 -10.60 3.40
CA MET A 335 6.59 -10.79 4.12
C MET A 335 6.64 -12.04 5.00
N ARG A 336 7.11 -13.16 4.45
CA ARG A 336 7.28 -14.41 5.20
C ARG A 336 8.26 -14.24 6.37
N TYR A 337 9.44 -13.62 6.13
CA TYR A 337 10.41 -13.36 7.18
C TYR A 337 9.81 -12.54 8.32
N ASN A 338 9.11 -11.46 8.01
CA ASN A 338 8.53 -10.57 9.00
C ASN A 338 7.42 -11.25 9.82
N ALA A 339 6.62 -12.09 9.19
CA ALA A 339 5.57 -12.83 9.89
C ALA A 339 6.13 -13.86 10.88
N VAL A 340 7.18 -14.58 10.49
CA VAL A 340 7.86 -15.56 11.38
C VAL A 340 8.64 -14.86 12.49
N ASN A 341 9.19 -13.67 12.22
CA ASN A 341 10.02 -12.91 13.16
C ASN A 341 9.28 -11.65 13.67
N GLU A 342 8.03 -11.78 14.02
CA GLU A 342 7.15 -10.64 14.38
C GLU A 342 7.70 -9.74 15.48
N GLN A 343 8.45 -10.30 16.43
CA GLN A 343 9.06 -9.52 17.51
C GLN A 343 10.22 -8.63 17.02
N GLN A 344 10.91 -9.07 15.96
CA GLN A 344 12.05 -8.36 15.36
C GLN A 344 11.99 -8.44 13.83
N PRO A 345 10.95 -7.89 13.20
CA PRO A 345 10.83 -7.93 11.75
C PRO A 345 11.90 -7.05 11.09
N ALA A 346 12.20 -7.31 9.82
CA ALA A 346 13.26 -6.63 9.08
C ALA A 346 12.72 -5.40 8.34
N LEU A 347 12.72 -4.21 8.97
CA LEU A 347 12.30 -2.98 8.31
C LEU A 347 13.14 -2.68 7.06
N GLN A 348 14.47 -2.87 7.10
CA GLN A 348 15.32 -2.69 5.92
C GLN A 348 14.93 -3.63 4.77
N GLY A 349 14.46 -4.82 5.07
CA GLY A 349 13.91 -5.75 4.07
C GLY A 349 12.61 -5.23 3.45
N SER A 350 11.70 -4.72 4.27
CA SER A 350 10.43 -4.12 3.80
C SER A 350 10.69 -2.88 2.95
N ILE A 351 11.61 -2.01 3.35
CA ILE A 351 12.06 -0.86 2.57
C ILE A 351 12.62 -1.31 1.22
N ALA A 352 13.53 -2.28 1.21
CA ALA A 352 14.11 -2.81 -0.03
C ALA A 352 13.02 -3.38 -0.96
N SER A 353 12.06 -4.12 -0.40
CA SER A 353 10.93 -4.66 -1.15
C SER A 353 10.04 -3.55 -1.74
N LYS A 354 9.69 -2.54 -0.93
CA LYS A 354 8.86 -1.40 -1.38
C LYS A 354 9.54 -0.64 -2.52
N ILE A 355 10.81 -0.27 -2.35
CA ILE A 355 11.57 0.46 -3.37
C ILE A 355 11.65 -0.36 -4.65
N THR A 356 12.04 -1.64 -4.56
CA THR A 356 12.16 -2.53 -5.73
C THR A 356 10.82 -2.67 -6.46
N SER A 357 9.73 -2.92 -5.74
CA SER A 357 8.41 -3.17 -6.35
C SER A 357 7.82 -1.93 -6.99
N THR A 358 7.90 -0.76 -6.31
CA THR A 358 7.36 0.50 -6.83
C THR A 358 8.14 1.01 -8.03
N GLN A 359 9.48 0.91 -7.99
CA GLN A 359 10.32 1.25 -9.13
C GLN A 359 10.06 0.30 -10.31
N THR A 360 9.95 -1.00 -10.05
CA THR A 360 9.58 -2.00 -11.07
C THR A 360 8.24 -1.67 -11.69
N ALA A 361 7.23 -1.32 -10.90
CA ALA A 361 5.90 -0.97 -11.41
C ALA A 361 5.95 0.24 -12.33
N PHE A 362 6.68 1.28 -11.95
CA PHE A 362 6.82 2.47 -12.77
C PHE A 362 7.58 2.19 -14.08
N GLU A 363 8.70 1.47 -14.02
CA GLU A 363 9.49 1.09 -15.19
C GLU A 363 8.70 0.18 -16.14
N VAL A 364 8.00 -0.82 -15.60
CA VAL A 364 7.19 -1.77 -16.39
C VAL A 364 5.98 -1.07 -17.00
N ALA A 365 5.29 -0.18 -16.29
CA ALA A 365 4.19 0.60 -16.83
C ALA A 365 4.67 1.54 -17.96
N SER A 366 5.84 2.15 -17.82
CA SER A 366 6.47 2.96 -18.88
C SER A 366 6.84 2.13 -20.11
N ASP A 367 7.44 0.95 -19.90
CA ASP A 367 7.77 0.01 -20.98
C ASP A 367 6.53 -0.54 -21.70
N ALA A 368 5.46 -0.82 -20.95
CA ALA A 368 4.17 -1.25 -21.47
C ALA A 368 3.53 -0.16 -22.36
N LEU A 369 3.51 1.08 -21.86
CA LEU A 369 3.03 2.23 -22.63
C LEU A 369 3.82 2.40 -23.92
N GLN A 370 5.14 2.21 -23.89
CA GLN A 370 5.99 2.26 -25.08
C GLN A 370 5.62 1.18 -26.10
N ILE A 371 5.27 -0.05 -25.65
CA ILE A 371 4.81 -1.13 -26.55
C ILE A 371 3.49 -0.76 -27.24
N PHE A 372 2.58 -0.09 -26.51
CA PHE A 372 1.32 0.42 -27.08
C PHE A 372 1.54 1.57 -28.08
N GLY A 373 2.67 2.29 -28.00
CA GLY A 373 2.93 3.46 -28.83
C GLY A 373 1.89 4.55 -28.60
N GLY A 374 1.42 5.21 -29.67
CA GLY A 374 0.40 6.28 -29.56
C GLY A 374 -0.90 5.84 -28.88
N ALA A 375 -1.31 4.59 -29.04
CA ALA A 375 -2.48 4.03 -28.36
C ALA A 375 -2.33 4.02 -26.82
N GLY A 376 -1.10 3.86 -26.32
CA GLY A 376 -0.82 3.87 -24.87
C GLY A 376 -1.05 5.22 -24.20
N LEU A 377 -1.07 6.32 -24.98
CA LEU A 377 -1.35 7.67 -24.48
C LEU A 377 -2.86 7.98 -24.44
N ALA A 378 -3.67 7.17 -25.10
CA ALA A 378 -5.12 7.37 -25.18
C ALA A 378 -5.81 6.70 -23.97
N ARG A 379 -6.81 7.39 -23.41
CA ARG A 379 -7.60 6.89 -22.27
C ARG A 379 -8.54 5.72 -22.63
N GLU A 380 -8.54 5.25 -23.87
CA GLU A 380 -9.20 4.01 -24.30
C GLU A 380 -8.52 2.76 -23.75
N TYR A 381 -7.20 2.85 -23.52
CA TYR A 381 -6.39 1.81 -22.97
C TYR A 381 -5.95 2.14 -21.53
N PRO A 382 -5.69 1.15 -20.69
CA PRO A 382 -5.37 1.40 -19.28
C PRO A 382 -3.92 1.87 -19.03
N MET A 383 -3.08 2.00 -20.06
CA MET A 383 -1.64 2.20 -19.92
C MET A 383 -1.27 3.52 -19.28
N GLU A 384 -1.91 4.62 -19.69
CA GLU A 384 -1.64 5.95 -19.12
C GLU A 384 -2.05 6.00 -17.63
N LYS A 385 -3.15 5.33 -17.26
CA LYS A 385 -3.59 5.21 -15.88
C LYS A 385 -2.59 4.40 -15.04
N LEU A 386 -2.17 3.23 -15.52
CA LEU A 386 -1.19 2.38 -14.83
C LEU A 386 0.13 3.11 -14.61
N LEU A 387 0.59 3.93 -15.57
CA LEU A 387 1.78 4.75 -15.43
C LEU A 387 1.61 5.83 -14.35
N ARG A 388 0.47 6.52 -14.32
CA ARG A 388 0.16 7.57 -13.32
C ARG A 388 0.04 6.97 -11.91
N ASP A 389 -0.62 5.84 -11.79
CA ASP A 389 -0.78 5.11 -10.54
C ASP A 389 0.57 4.61 -10.00
N ALA A 390 1.39 4.04 -10.88
CA ALA A 390 2.73 3.59 -10.51
C ALA A 390 3.66 4.75 -10.12
N ARG A 391 3.54 5.93 -10.76
CA ARG A 391 4.38 7.10 -10.40
C ARG A 391 4.14 7.58 -8.98
N ALA A 392 2.91 7.57 -8.51
CA ALA A 392 2.54 8.00 -7.16
C ALA A 392 3.23 7.14 -6.08
N SER A 393 3.37 5.84 -6.32
CA SER A 393 3.95 4.89 -5.36
C SER A 393 5.41 5.14 -4.97
N LEU A 394 6.16 5.86 -5.79
CA LEU A 394 7.55 6.23 -5.48
C LEU A 394 7.65 7.23 -4.32
N ILE A 395 6.51 7.88 -3.98
CA ILE A 395 6.43 8.94 -2.96
C ILE A 395 5.70 8.45 -1.70
N GLU A 396 4.71 7.59 -1.86
CA GLU A 396 3.83 7.11 -0.77
C GLU A 396 4.55 6.25 0.26
N ASP A 397 4.01 6.22 1.49
CA ASP A 397 4.50 5.45 2.64
C ASP A 397 6.00 5.66 2.91
N GLY A 398 6.46 6.88 2.65
CA GLY A 398 7.84 7.31 2.60
C GLY A 398 8.40 7.28 1.17
N CYS A 399 8.95 8.43 0.72
CA CYS A 399 9.54 8.47 -0.62
C CYS A 399 10.77 7.56 -0.71
N ASN A 400 10.98 6.96 -1.88
CA ASN A 400 12.00 5.92 -2.07
C ASN A 400 13.40 6.38 -1.69
N GLU A 401 13.76 7.64 -1.99
CA GLU A 401 15.08 8.18 -1.68
C GLU A 401 15.32 8.26 -0.17
N VAL A 402 14.35 8.80 0.57
CA VAL A 402 14.44 8.93 2.03
C VAL A 402 14.38 7.57 2.72
N LEU A 403 13.54 6.66 2.23
CA LEU A 403 13.52 5.28 2.72
C LEU A 403 14.85 4.56 2.47
N ALA A 404 15.52 4.81 1.35
CA ALA A 404 16.85 4.23 1.09
C ALA A 404 17.90 4.73 2.11
N ILE A 405 17.86 6.02 2.50
CA ILE A 405 18.73 6.55 3.56
C ILE A 405 18.41 5.84 4.88
N LYS A 406 17.12 5.74 5.25
CA LYS A 406 16.70 5.06 6.48
C LYS A 406 17.07 3.57 6.47
N GLY A 407 16.84 2.87 5.36
CA GLY A 407 17.24 1.47 5.20
C GLY A 407 18.75 1.29 5.31
N GLY A 408 19.53 2.21 4.72
CA GLY A 408 20.98 2.25 4.79
C GLY A 408 21.50 2.41 6.23
N SER A 409 20.84 3.22 7.07
CA SER A 409 21.26 3.43 8.46
C SER A 409 21.27 2.14 9.28
N TYR A 410 20.40 1.18 8.96
CA TYR A 410 20.40 -0.13 9.61
C TYR A 410 21.58 -1.03 9.19
N LEU A 411 22.24 -0.74 8.06
CA LEU A 411 23.39 -1.50 7.58
C LEU A 411 24.69 -1.03 8.23
N PHE A 412 24.73 0.19 8.77
CA PHE A 412 25.92 0.77 9.38
C PHE A 412 26.06 0.47 10.87
N ASP A 413 25.07 -0.18 11.50
CA ASP A 413 25.15 -0.55 12.90
C ASP A 413 26.06 -1.78 13.09
N PRO A 414 27.31 -1.61 13.63
CA PRO A 414 28.25 -2.74 13.81
C PRO A 414 27.72 -3.85 14.71
N ALA A 415 26.79 -3.54 15.62
CA ALA A 415 26.18 -4.52 16.51
C ALA A 415 25.33 -5.57 15.76
N ARG A 416 25.01 -5.30 14.51
CA ARG A 416 24.23 -6.18 13.62
C ARG A 416 25.10 -7.03 12.69
N LEU A 417 26.41 -6.77 12.64
CA LEU A 417 27.35 -7.57 11.87
C LEU A 417 27.71 -8.83 12.66
N GLY A 418 27.42 -10.00 12.10
CA GLY A 418 27.88 -11.28 12.66
C GLY A 418 27.02 -11.89 13.76
N LYS A 419 25.74 -11.55 13.82
CA LYS A 419 24.77 -12.24 14.67
C LYS A 419 23.72 -12.97 13.85
#